data_03153f7414ea9d273a429cd690ebece9
#
_entry.id   03153f7414ea9d273a429cd690ebece9
#
_cell.length_a   1.000
_cell.length_b   1.000
_cell.length_c   1.000
_cell.angle_alpha   90.00
_cell.angle_beta   90.00
_cell.angle_gamma   90.00
#
_symmetry.space_group_name_H-M   'P 1'
#
loop_
_entity.id
_entity.type
_entity.pdbx_description
1 polymer ?
#
loop_
_entity_poly.entity_id
_entity_poly.type
_entity_poly.pdbx_seq_one_letter_code
_entity_poly.pdbx_strand_id
1 'polypeptide(L)'
;MLATAKMSGVAFAEGVPTPAPVQTPTAADDPAASKFSKLRGVNLGAWLVLEKWMTSDTFGGTEAEDEYTLCQVLGNKAKDRLDEHRDTFITARDFRWIKSSGLNAVRLPVGYWALEAPAPYVECSRYIDFALDQCQKNNLKLVLDLHGAPGSQNGWDHSGRAGAINWPKDPQNIEETLRVLESFAQKYGNHPALCGIELLNEPRQEVPLDILQKFYQDGYTRVRKYLAPDVAVVIHDSFRPLEWKNFMQQPAFNNVILDTHLYQCFDHEAKTRSGLQQLAFALNRRTALDEMKTEELPPMVGEWSLSLPHKAMSGLSSLQMESVTRGYAGAQLLNYEATRGWFFWSYKLEQPSEWHFRHCVERGWLPSDFSV
;
A
#
# COMPACT_ATOMS: atom_id res chain seq x y z
N MET A 1 -50.24 45.14 25.01
CA MET A 1 -49.80 45.77 23.75
C MET A 1 -48.71 44.98 23.13
N LEU A 2 -49.04 44.20 22.11
CA LEU A 2 -48.07 43.41 21.36
C LEU A 2 -47.56 44.28 20.21
N ALA A 3 -46.27 44.48 20.15
CA ALA A 3 -45.58 45.14 19.04
C ALA A 3 -45.17 44.08 18.01
N THR A 4 -45.80 44.11 16.84
CA THR A 4 -45.44 43.32 15.66
C THR A 4 -44.28 43.95 14.95
N ALA A 5 -43.10 43.27 14.93
CA ALA A 5 -41.97 43.65 14.10
C ALA A 5 -42.19 43.12 12.68
N LYS A 6 -42.23 44.04 11.70
CA LYS A 6 -42.24 43.71 10.26
C LYS A 6 -40.84 43.27 9.85
N MET A 7 -40.70 42.04 9.37
CA MET A 7 -39.52 41.59 8.65
C MET A 7 -39.55 42.13 7.21
N SER A 8 -38.60 42.98 6.88
CA SER A 8 -38.35 43.43 5.51
C SER A 8 -37.68 42.31 4.72
N GLY A 9 -38.31 41.90 3.61
CA GLY A 9 -37.78 40.89 2.71
C GLY A 9 -36.48 41.39 2.02
N VAL A 10 -35.46 40.57 2.08
CA VAL A 10 -34.25 40.74 1.26
C VAL A 10 -34.53 40.05 -0.09
N ALA A 11 -34.55 40.85 -1.14
CA ALA A 11 -34.66 40.36 -2.51
C ALA A 11 -33.35 39.61 -2.86
N PHE A 12 -33.48 38.33 -3.24
CA PHE A 12 -32.38 37.61 -3.84
C PHE A 12 -32.15 38.12 -5.26
N ALA A 13 -30.95 38.60 -5.53
CA ALA A 13 -30.52 38.97 -6.87
C ALA A 13 -30.47 37.72 -7.76
N GLU A 14 -31.23 37.74 -8.84
CA GLU A 14 -31.13 36.75 -9.92
C GLU A 14 -29.78 36.92 -10.64
N GLY A 15 -29.11 35.79 -10.91
CA GLY A 15 -28.00 35.73 -11.87
C GLY A 15 -26.66 35.25 -11.33
N VAL A 16 -26.64 34.03 -10.79
CA VAL A 16 -25.34 33.29 -10.78
C VAL A 16 -25.20 32.62 -12.15
N PRO A 17 -24.18 32.96 -12.96
CA PRO A 17 -24.00 32.29 -14.25
C PRO A 17 -23.66 30.81 -13.98
N THR A 18 -24.43 29.92 -14.58
CA THR A 18 -24.17 28.51 -14.61
C THR A 18 -22.74 28.29 -15.18
N PRO A 19 -21.82 27.63 -14.47
CA PRO A 19 -20.53 27.34 -15.03
C PRO A 19 -20.72 26.46 -16.28
N ALA A 20 -20.03 26.83 -17.36
CA ALA A 20 -20.00 26.02 -18.58
C ALA A 20 -19.57 24.60 -18.23
N PRO A 21 -20.12 23.56 -18.88
CA PRO A 21 -19.69 22.18 -18.63
C PRO A 21 -18.19 22.10 -18.91
N VAL A 22 -17.44 21.72 -17.89
CA VAL A 22 -16.03 21.35 -18.02
C VAL A 22 -16.02 20.15 -18.96
N GLN A 23 -15.55 20.35 -20.18
CA GLN A 23 -15.27 19.25 -21.10
C GLN A 23 -14.17 18.42 -20.45
N THR A 24 -14.54 17.27 -19.89
CA THR A 24 -13.58 16.20 -19.59
C THR A 24 -12.88 15.85 -20.89
N PRO A 25 -11.53 15.86 -20.94
CA PRO A 25 -10.83 15.32 -22.09
C PRO A 25 -11.28 13.87 -22.25
N THR A 26 -11.88 13.54 -23.38
CA THR A 26 -12.12 12.16 -23.79
C THR A 26 -10.74 11.52 -23.85
N ALA A 27 -10.53 10.46 -23.08
CA ALA A 27 -9.35 9.60 -23.20
C ALA A 27 -9.43 8.89 -24.58
N ALA A 28 -9.01 9.61 -25.60
CA ALA A 28 -8.84 9.12 -26.96
C ALA A 28 -7.34 8.81 -27.13
N ASP A 29 -7.05 7.51 -27.17
CA ASP A 29 -5.95 6.90 -27.91
C ASP A 29 -4.52 7.41 -27.62
N ASP A 30 -4.07 7.26 -26.34
CA ASP A 30 -2.65 7.10 -26.07
C ASP A 30 -2.33 5.58 -26.08
N PRO A 31 -1.60 5.05 -27.08
CA PRO A 31 -1.24 3.64 -27.15
C PRO A 31 -0.31 3.18 -26.02
N ALA A 32 0.10 4.10 -25.15
CA ALA A 32 0.86 3.86 -23.93
C ALA A 32 0.05 4.08 -22.64
N ALA A 33 -1.29 4.01 -22.68
CA ALA A 33 -2.09 4.12 -21.45
C ALA A 33 -1.66 3.04 -20.45
N SER A 34 -0.93 3.47 -19.43
CA SER A 34 -0.44 2.60 -18.34
C SER A 34 -1.61 1.82 -17.74
N LYS A 35 -1.44 0.50 -17.53
CA LYS A 35 -2.37 -0.32 -16.71
C LYS A 35 -2.56 0.28 -15.31
N PHE A 36 -1.65 1.15 -14.90
CA PHE A 36 -1.67 1.87 -13.64
C PHE A 36 -2.55 3.13 -13.73
N SER A 37 -3.79 2.98 -14.19
CA SER A 37 -4.79 4.05 -14.10
C SER A 37 -5.44 4.00 -12.74
N LYS A 38 -5.54 5.10 -12.03
CA LYS A 38 -6.20 5.28 -10.73
C LYS A 38 -6.54 3.96 -9.99
N LEU A 39 -5.62 3.46 -9.19
CA LEU A 39 -5.81 2.25 -8.40
C LEU A 39 -6.42 2.57 -7.03
N ARG A 40 -7.47 1.83 -6.66
CA ARG A 40 -8.06 1.82 -5.33
C ARG A 40 -8.00 0.41 -4.82
N GLY A 41 -7.20 0.18 -3.78
CA GLY A 41 -6.89 -1.19 -3.40
C GLY A 41 -6.67 -1.41 -1.92
N VAL A 42 -6.33 -2.65 -1.64
CA VAL A 42 -5.92 -3.13 -0.32
C VAL A 42 -4.64 -3.94 -0.43
N ASN A 43 -3.85 -3.92 0.62
CA ASN A 43 -2.73 -4.83 0.78
C ASN A 43 -3.24 -6.21 1.23
N LEU A 44 -2.71 -7.28 0.65
CA LEU A 44 -2.89 -8.65 1.14
C LEU A 44 -1.77 -8.97 2.14
N GLY A 45 -1.60 -8.09 3.14
CA GLY A 45 -0.56 -8.18 4.17
C GLY A 45 -0.71 -9.40 5.06
N ALA A 46 0.39 -9.83 5.65
CA ALA A 46 0.52 -11.00 6.50
C ALA A 46 0.03 -12.34 5.89
N TRP A 47 -0.14 -12.39 4.58
CA TRP A 47 -0.48 -13.62 3.87
C TRP A 47 0.77 -14.41 3.42
N LEU A 48 1.69 -13.77 2.68
CA LEU A 48 2.89 -14.39 2.12
C LEU A 48 4.19 -13.89 2.77
N VAL A 49 4.12 -12.82 3.55
CA VAL A 49 5.11 -12.37 4.51
C VAL A 49 4.39 -12.20 5.84
N LEU A 50 4.78 -12.96 6.85
CA LEU A 50 4.05 -13.02 8.11
C LEU A 50 4.43 -11.85 9.03
N GLU A 51 3.41 -11.32 9.70
CA GLU A 51 3.53 -10.35 10.77
C GLU A 51 2.77 -10.84 12.02
N LYS A 52 3.48 -11.09 13.10
CA LYS A 52 2.93 -11.70 14.32
C LYS A 52 1.73 -10.95 14.88
N TRP A 53 1.74 -9.62 14.83
CA TRP A 53 0.66 -8.79 15.34
C TRP A 53 -0.64 -8.89 14.50
N MET A 54 -0.53 -9.31 13.24
CA MET A 54 -1.66 -9.50 12.32
C MET A 54 -2.20 -10.93 12.33
N THR A 55 -1.32 -11.92 12.57
CA THR A 55 -1.59 -13.36 12.44
C THR A 55 -0.98 -14.13 13.60
N SER A 56 -1.33 -13.73 14.84
CA SER A 56 -0.77 -14.29 16.07
C SER A 56 -0.99 -15.80 16.22
N ASP A 57 -2.11 -16.33 15.70
CA ASP A 57 -2.44 -17.74 15.78
C ASP A 57 -1.45 -18.60 14.98
N THR A 58 -0.96 -18.08 13.84
CA THR A 58 0.08 -18.77 13.04
C THR A 58 1.40 -18.92 13.81
N PHE A 59 1.71 -17.97 14.71
CA PHE A 59 2.87 -18.00 15.60
C PHE A 59 2.60 -18.79 16.90
N GLY A 60 1.35 -19.17 17.14
CA GLY A 60 0.91 -19.78 18.40
C GLY A 60 1.77 -20.98 18.81
N GLY A 61 2.09 -21.04 20.12
CA GLY A 61 2.95 -22.08 20.71
C GLY A 61 4.44 -21.88 20.44
N THR A 62 4.87 -20.73 19.94
CA THR A 62 6.28 -20.38 19.71
C THR A 62 6.65 -19.01 20.27
N GLU A 63 7.97 -18.78 20.51
CA GLU A 63 8.52 -17.48 20.86
C GLU A 63 9.03 -16.71 19.62
N ALA A 64 8.69 -17.17 18.41
CA ALA A 64 9.12 -16.52 17.17
C ALA A 64 8.49 -15.12 17.04
N GLU A 65 9.24 -14.16 16.48
CA GLU A 65 8.82 -12.79 16.29
C GLU A 65 8.64 -12.42 14.81
N ASP A 66 9.18 -13.23 13.90
CA ASP A 66 9.14 -13.04 12.45
C ASP A 66 9.08 -14.39 11.71
N GLU A 67 8.88 -14.39 10.39
CA GLU A 67 8.76 -15.61 9.59
C GLU A 67 10.03 -16.43 9.60
N TYR A 68 11.22 -15.81 9.62
CA TYR A 68 12.50 -16.52 9.69
C TYR A 68 12.61 -17.34 10.97
N THR A 69 12.41 -16.71 12.13
CA THR A 69 12.48 -17.37 13.44
C THR A 69 11.36 -18.40 13.62
N LEU A 70 10.16 -18.13 13.07
CA LEU A 70 9.07 -19.09 13.06
C LEU A 70 9.46 -20.36 12.29
N CYS A 71 10.00 -20.22 11.09
CA CYS A 71 10.46 -21.35 10.29
C CYS A 71 11.60 -22.13 10.98
N GLN A 72 12.54 -21.43 11.66
CA GLN A 72 13.60 -22.07 12.43
C GLN A 72 13.04 -22.94 13.58
N VAL A 73 12.12 -22.38 14.37
CA VAL A 73 11.52 -23.08 15.53
C VAL A 73 10.68 -24.27 15.08
N LEU A 74 9.90 -24.12 14.01
CA LEU A 74 9.04 -25.17 13.49
C LEU A 74 9.83 -26.28 12.76
N GLY A 75 10.97 -25.96 12.17
CA GLY A 75 11.78 -26.92 11.39
C GLY A 75 10.95 -27.59 10.31
N ASN A 76 10.89 -28.92 10.30
CA ASN A 76 10.15 -29.70 9.30
C ASN A 76 8.62 -29.45 9.30
N LYS A 77 8.07 -28.85 10.37
CA LYS A 77 6.64 -28.50 10.46
C LYS A 77 6.33 -27.11 9.88
N ALA A 78 7.35 -26.34 9.50
CA ALA A 78 7.16 -24.98 9.00
C ALA A 78 6.26 -24.99 7.76
N LYS A 79 6.54 -25.87 6.80
CA LYS A 79 5.75 -25.96 5.57
C LYS A 79 4.28 -26.20 5.83
N ASP A 80 3.92 -27.16 6.65
CA ASP A 80 2.54 -27.50 6.93
C ASP A 80 1.81 -26.32 7.63
N ARG A 81 2.45 -25.67 8.61
CA ARG A 81 1.90 -24.54 9.33
C ARG A 81 1.67 -23.34 8.40
N LEU A 82 2.66 -23.01 7.56
CA LEU A 82 2.55 -21.88 6.64
C LEU A 82 1.56 -22.16 5.51
N ASP A 83 1.53 -23.38 5.00
CA ASP A 83 0.55 -23.77 3.97
C ASP A 83 -0.89 -23.71 4.52
N GLU A 84 -1.14 -24.20 5.74
CA GLU A 84 -2.44 -24.07 6.39
C GLU A 84 -2.90 -22.62 6.51
N HIS A 85 -2.01 -21.73 6.96
CA HIS A 85 -2.27 -20.29 7.00
C HIS A 85 -2.57 -19.75 5.60
N ARG A 86 -1.68 -19.99 4.64
CA ARG A 86 -1.78 -19.43 3.28
C ARG A 86 -3.01 -19.96 2.52
N ASP A 87 -3.41 -21.21 2.75
CA ASP A 87 -4.60 -21.82 2.12
C ASP A 87 -5.91 -21.24 2.67
N THR A 88 -5.93 -20.75 3.93
CA THR A 88 -7.16 -20.33 4.62
C THR A 88 -7.28 -18.82 4.84
N PHE A 89 -6.17 -18.11 4.92
CA PHE A 89 -6.18 -16.68 5.24
C PHE A 89 -6.73 -15.83 4.10
N ILE A 90 -6.25 -16.00 2.86
CA ILE A 90 -6.78 -15.31 1.67
C ILE A 90 -7.32 -16.35 0.69
N THR A 91 -8.59 -16.23 0.33
CA THR A 91 -9.32 -17.19 -0.49
C THR A 91 -9.99 -16.52 -1.69
N ALA A 92 -10.49 -17.30 -2.65
CA ALA A 92 -11.24 -16.76 -3.79
C ALA A 92 -12.48 -15.92 -3.37
N ARG A 93 -13.03 -16.16 -2.16
CA ARG A 93 -14.14 -15.36 -1.62
C ARG A 93 -13.68 -13.92 -1.32
N ASP A 94 -12.46 -13.77 -0.85
CA ASP A 94 -11.90 -12.47 -0.48
C ASP A 94 -11.71 -11.60 -1.72
N PHE A 95 -11.20 -12.13 -2.83
CA PHE A 95 -11.10 -11.39 -4.11
C PHE A 95 -12.46 -10.96 -4.65
N ARG A 96 -13.49 -11.81 -4.55
CA ARG A 96 -14.85 -11.42 -4.92
C ARG A 96 -15.39 -10.30 -4.04
N TRP A 97 -15.14 -10.36 -2.73
CA TRP A 97 -15.56 -9.30 -1.80
C TRP A 97 -14.84 -7.98 -2.12
N ILE A 98 -13.51 -8.00 -2.32
CA ILE A 98 -12.73 -6.83 -2.73
C ILE A 98 -13.34 -6.20 -3.99
N LYS A 99 -13.64 -7.00 -5.00
CA LYS A 99 -14.29 -6.50 -6.21
C LYS A 99 -15.67 -5.93 -5.97
N SER A 100 -16.49 -6.60 -5.15
CA SER A 100 -17.85 -6.15 -4.86
C SER A 100 -17.92 -4.86 -4.04
N SER A 101 -16.84 -4.49 -3.33
CA SER A 101 -16.72 -3.21 -2.64
C SER A 101 -16.32 -2.04 -3.56
N GLY A 102 -16.22 -2.28 -4.88
CA GLY A 102 -15.83 -1.25 -5.86
C GLY A 102 -14.34 -1.02 -5.99
N LEU A 103 -13.50 -1.75 -5.24
CA LEU A 103 -12.05 -1.71 -5.40
C LEU A 103 -11.63 -2.35 -6.74
N ASN A 104 -10.50 -1.92 -7.28
CA ASN A 104 -10.00 -2.36 -8.57
C ASN A 104 -8.58 -2.96 -8.54
N ALA A 105 -7.94 -2.97 -7.36
CA ALA A 105 -6.58 -3.46 -7.24
C ALA A 105 -6.28 -4.14 -5.89
N VAL A 106 -5.22 -4.94 -5.87
CA VAL A 106 -4.55 -5.43 -4.65
C VAL A 106 -3.05 -5.21 -4.75
N ARG A 107 -2.39 -4.95 -3.62
CA ARG A 107 -0.92 -5.00 -3.48
C ARG A 107 -0.58 -6.28 -2.73
N LEU A 108 0.34 -7.07 -3.26
CA LEU A 108 0.71 -8.37 -2.74
C LEU A 108 2.15 -8.36 -2.23
N PRO A 109 2.36 -8.21 -0.91
CA PRO A 109 3.65 -8.37 -0.28
C PRO A 109 4.20 -9.79 -0.41
N VAL A 110 5.44 -9.93 -0.89
CA VAL A 110 6.16 -11.20 -0.99
C VAL A 110 7.62 -11.05 -0.54
N GLY A 111 8.20 -12.10 -0.01
CA GLY A 111 9.61 -12.10 0.34
C GLY A 111 10.50 -12.57 -0.80
N TYR A 112 11.81 -12.31 -0.69
CA TYR A 112 12.80 -12.81 -1.65
C TYR A 112 12.84 -14.34 -1.75
N TRP A 113 12.27 -15.01 -0.77
CA TRP A 113 12.13 -16.48 -0.69
C TRP A 113 10.88 -17.02 -1.43
N ALA A 114 10.14 -16.18 -2.14
CA ALA A 114 8.83 -16.57 -2.67
C ALA A 114 8.91 -17.59 -3.80
N LEU A 115 9.94 -17.56 -4.65
CA LEU A 115 10.14 -18.51 -5.75
C LEU A 115 11.15 -19.62 -5.40
N GLU A 116 12.27 -19.22 -4.81
CA GLU A 116 13.34 -20.11 -4.38
C GLU A 116 13.65 -19.77 -2.92
N ALA A 117 13.23 -20.64 -2.00
CA ALA A 117 13.36 -20.37 -0.58
C ALA A 117 14.69 -20.86 -0.01
N PRO A 118 15.62 -19.96 0.38
CA PRO A 118 16.75 -20.37 1.18
C PRO A 118 16.27 -20.79 2.58
N ALA A 119 16.90 -21.83 3.15
CA ALA A 119 16.55 -22.25 4.50
C ALA A 119 16.72 -21.09 5.51
N PRO A 120 15.82 -20.93 6.47
CA PRO A 120 14.71 -21.82 6.84
C PRO A 120 13.37 -21.52 6.17
N TYR A 121 13.28 -20.52 5.29
CA TYR A 121 12.03 -20.10 4.68
C TYR A 121 11.32 -21.21 3.89
N VAL A 122 10.02 -21.01 3.64
CA VAL A 122 9.17 -21.88 2.85
C VAL A 122 8.67 -21.12 1.62
N GLU A 123 8.91 -21.69 0.45
CA GLU A 123 8.48 -21.17 -0.85
C GLU A 123 6.95 -20.97 -0.90
N CYS A 124 6.50 -19.96 -1.67
CA CYS A 124 5.07 -19.60 -1.74
C CYS A 124 4.59 -19.21 -3.15
N SER A 125 5.32 -19.56 -4.20
CA SER A 125 5.01 -19.14 -5.59
C SER A 125 3.61 -19.54 -6.05
N ARG A 126 3.09 -20.70 -5.63
CA ARG A 126 1.72 -21.15 -5.97
C ARG A 126 0.64 -20.17 -5.55
N TYR A 127 0.89 -19.41 -4.48
CA TYR A 127 -0.06 -18.41 -3.98
C TYR A 127 0.00 -17.10 -4.76
N ILE A 128 1.16 -16.76 -5.32
CA ILE A 128 1.29 -15.66 -6.28
C ILE A 128 0.53 -16.01 -7.56
N ASP A 129 0.72 -17.23 -8.08
CA ASP A 129 -0.03 -17.75 -9.23
C ASP A 129 -1.55 -17.69 -8.96
N PHE A 130 -1.99 -18.15 -7.79
CA PHE A 130 -3.39 -18.07 -7.37
C PHE A 130 -3.90 -16.63 -7.28
N ALA A 131 -3.14 -15.71 -6.69
CA ALA A 131 -3.54 -14.31 -6.56
C ALA A 131 -3.74 -13.64 -7.92
N LEU A 132 -2.81 -13.84 -8.86
CA LEU A 132 -2.89 -13.33 -10.23
C LEU A 132 -4.10 -13.88 -10.96
N ASP A 133 -4.36 -15.20 -10.86
CA ASP A 133 -5.52 -15.86 -11.42
C ASP A 133 -6.84 -15.29 -10.84
N GLN A 134 -6.91 -15.08 -9.52
CA GLN A 134 -8.10 -14.50 -8.90
C GLN A 134 -8.30 -13.03 -9.29
N CYS A 135 -7.22 -12.27 -9.41
CA CYS A 135 -7.30 -10.90 -9.91
C CYS A 135 -7.83 -10.87 -11.33
N GLN A 136 -7.34 -11.71 -12.23
CA GLN A 136 -7.83 -11.79 -13.59
C GLN A 136 -9.32 -12.18 -13.65
N LYS A 137 -9.73 -13.20 -12.89
CA LYS A 137 -11.12 -13.69 -12.84
C LYS A 137 -12.11 -12.62 -12.31
N ASN A 138 -11.64 -11.74 -11.43
CA ASN A 138 -12.48 -10.69 -10.82
C ASN A 138 -12.26 -9.30 -11.44
N ASN A 139 -11.50 -9.18 -12.52
CA ASN A 139 -11.14 -7.89 -13.13
C ASN A 139 -10.53 -6.93 -12.10
N LEU A 140 -9.56 -7.43 -11.34
CA LEU A 140 -8.70 -6.67 -10.42
C LEU A 140 -7.30 -6.57 -11.01
N LYS A 141 -6.56 -5.54 -10.64
CA LYS A 141 -5.13 -5.39 -10.91
C LYS A 141 -4.31 -5.82 -9.70
N LEU A 142 -3.07 -6.23 -9.93
CA LEU A 142 -2.15 -6.65 -8.89
C LEU A 142 -0.83 -5.89 -9.02
N VAL A 143 -0.39 -5.26 -7.92
CA VAL A 143 0.98 -4.78 -7.72
C VAL A 143 1.71 -5.85 -6.91
N LEU A 144 2.77 -6.43 -7.48
CA LEU A 144 3.62 -7.39 -6.78
C LEU A 144 4.73 -6.63 -6.07
N ASP A 145 4.78 -6.74 -4.76
CA ASP A 145 5.69 -5.98 -3.92
C ASP A 145 6.75 -6.88 -3.29
N LEU A 146 8.02 -6.62 -3.59
CA LEU A 146 9.11 -7.26 -2.87
C LEU A 146 9.28 -6.64 -1.48
N HIS A 147 8.60 -7.25 -0.52
CA HIS A 147 8.43 -6.74 0.85
C HIS A 147 9.62 -7.04 1.78
N GLY A 148 10.35 -8.09 1.51
CA GLY A 148 11.52 -8.50 2.28
C GLY A 148 12.69 -8.93 1.40
N ALA A 149 13.87 -8.39 1.67
CA ALA A 149 15.13 -8.66 0.96
C ALA A 149 16.18 -9.37 1.82
N PRO A 150 17.15 -10.08 1.23
CA PRO A 150 18.25 -10.71 1.96
C PRO A 150 18.96 -9.72 2.87
N GLY A 151 19.20 -10.09 4.11
CA GLY A 151 19.89 -9.24 5.08
C GLY A 151 19.01 -8.14 5.67
N SER A 152 17.74 -8.04 5.30
CA SER A 152 16.75 -7.02 5.71
C SER A 152 17.13 -5.58 5.32
N GLN A 153 16.24 -4.92 4.59
CA GLN A 153 16.37 -3.52 4.16
C GLN A 153 15.92 -2.51 5.23
N ASN A 154 15.22 -2.98 6.27
CA ASN A 154 14.65 -2.10 7.29
C ASN A 154 14.83 -2.59 8.73
N GLY A 155 15.20 -3.85 8.94
CA GLY A 155 15.39 -4.42 10.28
C GLY A 155 14.08 -4.73 11.02
N TRP A 156 12.93 -4.60 10.37
CA TRP A 156 11.63 -4.92 10.93
C TRP A 156 11.22 -6.37 10.62
N ASP A 157 10.28 -6.89 11.39
CA ASP A 157 9.75 -8.24 11.27
C ASP A 157 9.14 -8.52 9.88
N HIS A 158 8.44 -7.54 9.32
CA HIS A 158 7.82 -7.65 7.99
C HIS A 158 8.82 -7.66 6.81
N SER A 159 10.12 -7.50 7.04
CA SER A 159 11.14 -7.86 6.04
C SER A 159 11.45 -9.38 6.04
N GLY A 160 10.72 -10.15 6.84
CA GLY A 160 10.88 -11.58 7.03
C GLY A 160 11.87 -11.93 8.14
N ARG A 161 12.75 -11.00 8.55
CA ARG A 161 13.71 -11.18 9.63
C ARG A 161 14.00 -9.86 10.33
N ALA A 162 13.57 -9.75 11.59
CA ALA A 162 13.85 -8.60 12.44
C ALA A 162 15.32 -8.50 12.84
N GLY A 163 15.81 -7.29 13.14
CA GLY A 163 17.14 -7.04 13.68
C GLY A 163 17.93 -5.98 12.92
N ALA A 164 19.13 -6.32 12.48
CA ALA A 164 20.01 -5.36 11.82
C ALA A 164 19.68 -5.16 10.35
N ILE A 165 19.84 -3.92 9.87
CA ILE A 165 19.80 -3.58 8.45
C ILE A 165 21.14 -4.00 7.83
N ASN A 166 21.17 -5.16 7.19
CA ASN A 166 22.37 -5.72 6.54
C ASN A 166 22.28 -5.74 5.01
N TRP A 167 21.08 -5.51 4.44
CA TRP A 167 20.89 -5.48 2.99
C TRP A 167 21.88 -4.57 2.26
N PRO A 168 22.10 -3.29 2.66
CA PRO A 168 23.02 -2.39 1.94
C PRO A 168 24.50 -2.65 2.22
N LYS A 169 24.81 -3.47 3.24
CA LYS A 169 26.20 -3.71 3.69
C LYS A 169 26.92 -4.79 2.90
N ASP A 170 26.16 -5.67 2.26
CA ASP A 170 26.71 -6.77 1.47
C ASP A 170 26.20 -6.67 0.01
N PRO A 171 27.10 -6.43 -0.95
CA PRO A 171 26.72 -6.39 -2.36
C PRO A 171 26.03 -7.67 -2.86
N GLN A 172 26.26 -8.82 -2.20
CA GLN A 172 25.59 -10.08 -2.56
C GLN A 172 24.10 -10.02 -2.24
N ASN A 173 23.69 -9.37 -1.14
CA ASN A 173 22.27 -9.17 -0.82
C ASN A 173 21.57 -8.34 -1.90
N ILE A 174 22.22 -7.27 -2.40
CA ILE A 174 21.67 -6.41 -3.45
C ILE A 174 21.57 -7.21 -4.76
N GLU A 175 22.59 -7.94 -5.14
CA GLU A 175 22.59 -8.75 -6.36
C GLU A 175 21.53 -9.87 -6.30
N GLU A 176 21.38 -10.53 -5.16
CA GLU A 176 20.33 -11.53 -4.93
C GLU A 176 18.93 -10.90 -5.06
N THR A 177 18.71 -9.71 -4.48
CA THR A 177 17.46 -8.96 -4.62
C THR A 177 17.14 -8.67 -6.09
N LEU A 178 18.13 -8.21 -6.85
CA LEU A 178 17.99 -7.94 -8.28
C LEU A 178 17.69 -9.23 -9.08
N ARG A 179 18.29 -10.36 -8.73
CA ARG A 179 18.01 -11.67 -9.35
C ARG A 179 16.56 -12.12 -9.07
N VAL A 180 16.09 -11.96 -7.85
CA VAL A 180 14.71 -12.28 -7.48
C VAL A 180 13.71 -11.42 -8.26
N LEU A 181 13.95 -10.12 -8.35
CA LEU A 181 13.11 -9.20 -9.14
C LEU A 181 13.08 -9.57 -10.62
N GLU A 182 14.23 -9.92 -11.20
CA GLU A 182 14.32 -10.41 -12.58
C GLU A 182 13.50 -11.70 -12.76
N SER A 183 13.56 -12.63 -11.82
CA SER A 183 12.77 -13.87 -11.83
C SER A 183 11.26 -13.60 -11.73
N PHE A 184 10.83 -12.64 -10.91
CA PHE A 184 9.43 -12.21 -10.86
C PHE A 184 8.98 -11.63 -12.21
N ALA A 185 9.78 -10.76 -12.82
CA ALA A 185 9.47 -10.16 -14.11
C ALA A 185 9.41 -11.21 -15.23
N GLN A 186 10.33 -12.18 -15.25
CA GLN A 186 10.33 -13.29 -16.21
C GLN A 186 9.06 -14.14 -16.08
N LYS A 187 8.68 -14.51 -14.86
CA LYS A 187 7.56 -15.39 -14.61
C LYS A 187 6.22 -14.69 -14.80
N TYR A 188 6.09 -13.45 -14.33
CA TYR A 188 4.79 -12.77 -14.19
C TYR A 188 4.60 -11.55 -15.08
N GLY A 189 5.67 -11.03 -15.70
CA GLY A 189 5.69 -9.73 -16.38
C GLY A 189 4.67 -9.53 -17.49
N ASN A 190 4.21 -10.61 -18.10
CA ASN A 190 3.18 -10.60 -19.15
C ASN A 190 1.79 -11.00 -18.65
N HIS A 191 1.60 -11.23 -17.35
CA HIS A 191 0.29 -11.61 -16.83
C HIS A 191 -0.70 -10.44 -16.92
N PRO A 192 -1.94 -10.65 -17.44
CA PRO A 192 -2.89 -9.55 -17.72
C PRO A 192 -3.37 -8.81 -16.47
N ALA A 193 -3.34 -9.44 -15.29
CA ALA A 193 -3.69 -8.80 -14.03
C ALA A 193 -2.52 -8.03 -13.41
N LEU A 194 -1.26 -8.34 -13.76
CA LEU A 194 -0.11 -7.60 -13.22
C LEU A 194 -0.10 -6.19 -13.79
N CYS A 195 -0.07 -5.18 -12.92
CA CYS A 195 0.01 -3.77 -13.31
C CYS A 195 1.26 -3.06 -12.78
N GLY A 196 1.96 -3.65 -11.82
CA GLY A 196 3.21 -3.11 -11.28
C GLY A 196 4.04 -4.14 -10.55
N ILE A 197 5.37 -3.92 -10.53
CA ILE A 197 6.31 -4.58 -9.63
C ILE A 197 6.97 -3.50 -8.79
N GLU A 198 6.87 -3.62 -7.48
CA GLU A 198 7.60 -2.78 -6.52
C GLU A 198 8.95 -3.41 -6.21
N LEU A 199 10.00 -2.61 -6.41
CA LEU A 199 11.37 -3.11 -6.35
C LEU A 199 11.85 -3.42 -4.94
N LEU A 200 11.37 -2.66 -3.93
CA LEU A 200 11.69 -2.93 -2.52
C LEU A 200 10.80 -2.11 -1.60
N ASN A 201 10.07 -2.79 -0.72
CA ASN A 201 9.25 -2.18 0.32
C ASN A 201 10.11 -1.54 1.42
N GLU A 202 9.80 -0.31 1.78
CA GLU A 202 10.29 0.40 2.97
C GLU A 202 11.80 0.24 3.29
N PRO A 203 12.72 0.47 2.35
CA PRO A 203 14.10 0.65 2.75
C PRO A 203 14.19 1.86 3.67
N ARG A 204 14.76 1.69 4.88
CA ARG A 204 14.82 2.76 5.88
C ARG A 204 15.81 3.86 5.49
N GLN A 205 15.67 5.03 6.15
CA GLN A 205 16.54 6.20 5.92
C GLN A 205 18.03 5.92 6.20
N GLU A 206 18.35 4.88 6.97
CA GLU A 206 19.72 4.42 7.24
C GLU A 206 20.37 3.74 6.03
N VAL A 207 19.59 3.33 5.03
CA VAL A 207 20.13 2.85 3.76
C VAL A 207 20.72 4.06 3.01
N PRO A 208 22.01 4.04 2.62
CA PRO A 208 22.63 5.14 1.87
C PRO A 208 21.85 5.41 0.57
N LEU A 209 21.59 6.71 0.32
CA LEU A 209 20.73 7.12 -0.80
C LEU A 209 21.33 6.73 -2.15
N ASP A 210 22.63 6.86 -2.32
CA ASP A 210 23.37 6.49 -3.54
C ASP A 210 23.28 4.98 -3.84
N ILE A 211 23.37 4.12 -2.81
CA ILE A 211 23.17 2.68 -2.95
C ILE A 211 21.73 2.39 -3.39
N LEU A 212 20.76 3.04 -2.76
CA LEU A 212 19.34 2.82 -3.07
C LEU A 212 18.99 3.33 -4.48
N GLN A 213 19.48 4.49 -4.86
CA GLN A 213 19.29 5.05 -6.21
C GLN A 213 19.87 4.11 -7.28
N LYS A 214 21.10 3.64 -7.06
CA LYS A 214 21.71 2.67 -7.98
C LYS A 214 20.90 1.38 -8.07
N PHE A 215 20.46 0.85 -6.95
CA PHE A 215 19.62 -0.35 -6.90
C PHE A 215 18.32 -0.17 -7.70
N TYR A 216 17.63 0.97 -7.57
CA TYR A 216 16.41 1.24 -8.33
C TYR A 216 16.64 1.32 -9.83
N GLN A 217 17.74 1.93 -10.27
CA GLN A 217 18.10 2.00 -11.68
C GLN A 217 18.45 0.62 -12.26
N ASP A 218 19.25 -0.16 -11.52
CA ASP A 218 19.63 -1.52 -11.91
C ASP A 218 18.38 -2.45 -11.92
N GLY A 219 17.52 -2.34 -10.90
CA GLY A 219 16.28 -3.08 -10.79
C GLY A 219 15.33 -2.78 -11.93
N TYR A 220 15.10 -1.49 -12.23
CA TYR A 220 14.33 -1.07 -13.40
C TYR A 220 14.88 -1.72 -14.68
N THR A 221 16.17 -1.64 -14.90
CA THR A 221 16.81 -2.18 -16.10
C THR A 221 16.61 -3.69 -16.23
N ARG A 222 16.66 -4.43 -15.11
CA ARG A 222 16.46 -5.87 -15.12
C ARG A 222 15.01 -6.27 -15.37
N VAL A 223 14.07 -5.69 -14.61
CA VAL A 223 12.66 -6.08 -14.74
C VAL A 223 12.06 -5.63 -16.07
N ARG A 224 12.48 -4.48 -16.59
CA ARG A 224 11.95 -3.92 -17.84
C ARG A 224 12.23 -4.79 -19.07
N LYS A 225 13.22 -5.67 -19.02
CA LYS A 225 13.48 -6.66 -20.08
C LYS A 225 12.30 -7.60 -20.34
N TYR A 226 11.47 -7.84 -19.30
CA TYR A 226 10.43 -8.87 -19.29
C TYR A 226 9.04 -8.29 -19.03
N LEU A 227 8.94 -7.08 -18.51
CA LEU A 227 7.66 -6.43 -18.27
C LEU A 227 7.06 -5.86 -19.54
N ALA A 228 5.77 -6.05 -19.74
CA ALA A 228 5.03 -5.29 -20.74
C ALA A 228 5.16 -3.77 -20.48
N PRO A 229 5.16 -2.92 -21.51
CA PRO A 229 5.37 -1.47 -21.35
C PRO A 229 4.37 -0.78 -20.43
N ASP A 230 3.15 -1.30 -20.35
CA ASP A 230 2.05 -0.81 -19.53
C ASP A 230 2.09 -1.27 -18.06
N VAL A 231 3.01 -2.17 -17.69
CA VAL A 231 3.27 -2.57 -16.30
C VAL A 231 4.25 -1.56 -15.66
N ALA A 232 3.86 -0.96 -14.55
CA ALA A 232 4.69 0.01 -13.84
C ALA A 232 5.86 -0.64 -13.10
N VAL A 233 6.95 0.11 -12.95
CA VAL A 233 7.97 -0.16 -11.95
C VAL A 233 7.75 0.79 -10.78
N VAL A 234 7.57 0.24 -9.59
CA VAL A 234 7.29 1.01 -8.38
C VAL A 234 8.56 1.07 -7.52
N ILE A 235 8.87 2.26 -7.02
CA ILE A 235 9.98 2.49 -6.09
C ILE A 235 9.44 3.16 -4.83
N HIS A 236 9.91 2.77 -3.66
CA HIS A 236 9.49 3.36 -2.39
C HIS A 236 10.31 4.62 -2.06
N ASP A 237 9.68 5.62 -1.44
CA ASP A 237 10.31 6.91 -1.11
C ASP A 237 11.37 6.83 0.01
N SER A 238 11.52 5.68 0.66
CA SER A 238 12.47 5.49 1.76
C SER A 238 12.29 6.51 2.90
N PHE A 239 11.04 6.98 3.10
CA PHE A 239 10.70 8.04 4.07
C PHE A 239 11.46 9.37 3.83
N ARG A 240 11.91 9.61 2.60
CA ARG A 240 12.63 10.80 2.12
C ARG A 240 11.93 11.36 0.87
N PRO A 241 10.65 11.76 0.96
CA PRO A 241 9.79 11.98 -0.20
C PRO A 241 10.30 13.05 -1.18
N LEU A 242 11.09 14.02 -0.73
CA LEU A 242 11.58 15.10 -1.58
C LEU A 242 12.91 14.81 -2.28
N GLU A 243 13.61 13.72 -1.90
CA GLU A 243 14.90 13.34 -2.49
C GLU A 243 14.77 12.71 -3.90
N TRP A 244 13.54 12.39 -4.31
CA TRP A 244 13.27 11.70 -5.57
C TRP A 244 12.87 12.63 -6.72
N LYS A 245 12.74 13.93 -6.47
CA LYS A 245 12.54 14.91 -7.55
C LYS A 245 13.68 14.81 -8.55
N ASN A 246 13.39 14.71 -9.83
CA ASN A 246 14.40 14.55 -10.90
C ASN A 246 15.11 13.17 -10.93
N PHE A 247 14.63 12.17 -10.19
CA PHE A 247 15.17 10.80 -10.26
C PHE A 247 14.37 9.96 -11.25
N MET A 248 15.04 9.10 -12.01
CA MET A 248 14.46 8.17 -13.01
C MET A 248 13.52 8.85 -14.01
N GLN A 249 13.98 9.92 -14.64
CA GLN A 249 13.19 10.70 -15.59
C GLN A 249 13.16 10.10 -17.00
N GLN A 250 12.10 10.45 -17.75
CA GLN A 250 11.99 10.16 -19.17
C GLN A 250 13.10 10.91 -19.96
N PRO A 251 13.52 10.40 -21.15
CA PRO A 251 13.02 9.17 -21.81
C PRO A 251 13.69 7.88 -21.32
N ALA A 252 14.69 7.97 -20.43
CA ALA A 252 15.44 6.79 -19.99
C ALA A 252 14.62 5.84 -19.11
N PHE A 253 13.70 6.38 -18.32
CA PHE A 253 12.85 5.60 -17.40
C PHE A 253 11.39 5.92 -17.66
N ASN A 254 10.63 4.93 -18.11
CA ASN A 254 9.21 5.08 -18.43
C ASN A 254 8.34 4.30 -17.46
N ASN A 255 7.16 4.83 -17.13
CA ASN A 255 6.15 4.19 -16.29
C ASN A 255 6.72 3.79 -14.92
N VAL A 256 7.38 4.75 -14.24
CA VAL A 256 7.84 4.63 -12.86
C VAL A 256 6.86 5.33 -11.93
N ILE A 257 6.55 4.72 -10.79
CA ILE A 257 5.64 5.23 -9.76
C ILE A 257 6.43 5.34 -8.46
N LEU A 258 6.27 6.48 -7.76
CA LEU A 258 6.83 6.67 -6.42
C LEU A 258 5.83 6.23 -5.36
N ASP A 259 6.15 5.21 -4.60
CA ASP A 259 5.34 4.80 -3.46
C ASP A 259 5.72 5.57 -2.19
N THR A 260 4.70 5.93 -1.41
CA THR A 260 4.86 6.54 -0.08
C THR A 260 3.87 5.88 0.90
N HIS A 261 4.31 5.66 2.14
CA HIS A 261 3.49 5.10 3.20
C HIS A 261 3.12 6.17 4.21
N LEU A 262 1.83 6.32 4.48
CA LEU A 262 1.31 7.46 5.22
C LEU A 262 0.54 7.04 6.48
N TYR A 263 1.27 6.88 7.58
CA TYR A 263 0.72 6.58 8.90
C TYR A 263 0.87 7.76 9.86
N GLN A 264 -0.22 8.12 10.56
CA GLN A 264 -0.13 9.14 11.63
C GLN A 264 0.17 8.54 13.00
N CYS A 265 -0.14 7.26 13.21
CA CYS A 265 0.06 6.61 14.50
C CYS A 265 1.54 6.44 14.90
N PHE A 266 2.46 6.41 13.93
CA PHE A 266 3.90 6.27 14.17
C PHE A 266 4.66 7.60 14.29
N ASP A 267 4.06 8.70 13.82
CA ASP A 267 4.67 10.02 13.93
C ASP A 267 4.80 10.43 15.42
N HIS A 268 6.00 10.82 15.82
CA HIS A 268 6.27 11.22 17.22
C HIS A 268 5.41 12.42 17.66
N GLU A 269 5.23 13.42 16.79
CA GLU A 269 4.39 14.58 17.07
C GLU A 269 2.91 14.21 17.12
N ALA A 270 2.47 13.24 16.32
CA ALA A 270 1.08 12.77 16.30
C ALA A 270 0.64 12.23 17.67
N LYS A 271 1.55 11.67 18.45
CA LYS A 271 1.25 11.17 19.82
C LYS A 271 0.70 12.24 20.75
N THR A 272 0.89 13.51 20.45
CA THR A 272 0.42 14.65 21.26
C THR A 272 -0.87 15.29 20.72
N ARG A 273 -1.26 15.03 19.46
CA ARG A 273 -2.40 15.64 18.79
C ARG A 273 -3.73 15.07 19.28
N SER A 274 -4.73 15.95 19.48
CA SER A 274 -6.12 15.55 19.69
C SER A 274 -6.74 15.00 18.39
N GLY A 275 -7.92 14.35 18.47
CA GLY A 275 -8.63 13.85 17.29
C GLY A 275 -8.84 14.93 16.23
N LEU A 276 -9.30 16.14 16.60
CA LEU A 276 -9.49 17.24 15.66
C LEU A 276 -8.15 17.69 15.01
N GLN A 277 -7.07 17.72 15.78
CA GLN A 277 -5.75 18.04 15.22
C GLN A 277 -5.23 16.96 14.27
N GLN A 278 -5.56 15.69 14.51
CA GLN A 278 -5.26 14.60 13.57
C GLN A 278 -6.00 14.76 12.24
N LEU A 279 -7.29 15.15 12.30
CA LEU A 279 -8.08 15.43 11.10
C LEU A 279 -7.49 16.61 10.30
N ALA A 280 -7.17 17.70 10.98
CA ALA A 280 -6.57 18.87 10.34
C ALA A 280 -5.21 18.52 9.67
N PHE A 281 -4.38 17.72 10.35
CA PHE A 281 -3.13 17.24 9.78
C PHE A 281 -3.36 16.34 8.56
N ALA A 282 -4.34 15.43 8.63
CA ALA A 282 -4.69 14.59 7.49
C ALA A 282 -5.13 15.41 6.27
N LEU A 283 -5.96 16.44 6.46
CA LEU A 283 -6.40 17.33 5.38
C LEU A 283 -5.24 18.06 4.70
N ASN A 284 -4.21 18.43 5.47
CA ASN A 284 -3.04 19.16 4.95
C ASN A 284 -2.03 18.26 4.19
N ARG A 285 -2.17 16.93 4.25
CA ARG A 285 -1.28 16.00 3.52
C ARG A 285 -1.32 16.17 2.01
N ARG A 286 -2.39 16.79 1.47
CA ARG A 286 -2.49 17.10 0.05
C ARG A 286 -1.31 17.93 -0.43
N THR A 287 -0.91 18.95 0.33
CA THR A 287 0.24 19.80 -0.02
C THR A 287 1.52 18.98 -0.16
N ALA A 288 1.79 18.08 0.79
CA ALA A 288 2.98 17.24 0.73
C ALA A 288 2.97 16.29 -0.48
N LEU A 289 1.81 15.70 -0.81
CA LEU A 289 1.65 14.85 -1.99
C LEU A 289 1.83 15.63 -3.30
N ASP A 290 1.32 16.87 -3.36
CA ASP A 290 1.49 17.73 -4.53
C ASP A 290 2.96 18.18 -4.67
N GLU A 291 3.70 18.36 -3.57
CA GLU A 291 5.13 18.67 -3.57
C GLU A 291 6.01 17.50 -4.05
N MET A 292 5.58 16.26 -3.78
CA MET A 292 6.27 15.04 -4.26
C MET A 292 6.06 14.81 -5.76
N LYS A 293 4.92 15.26 -6.28
CA LYS A 293 4.46 14.94 -7.64
C LYS A 293 5.32 15.60 -8.71
N THR A 294 5.83 14.79 -9.65
CA THR A 294 6.29 15.24 -10.97
C THR A 294 5.49 14.50 -12.06
N GLU A 295 5.55 14.98 -13.30
CA GLU A 295 4.89 14.29 -14.42
C GLU A 295 5.50 12.91 -14.66
N GLU A 296 6.83 12.82 -14.49
CA GLU A 296 7.60 11.59 -14.76
C GLU A 296 7.55 10.59 -13.60
N LEU A 297 7.37 11.07 -12.36
CA LEU A 297 7.36 10.25 -11.15
C LEU A 297 6.12 10.58 -10.30
N PRO A 298 4.93 10.15 -10.73
CA PRO A 298 3.71 10.41 -9.99
C PRO A 298 3.64 9.55 -8.72
N PRO A 299 3.16 10.11 -7.59
CA PRO A 299 3.04 9.34 -6.35
C PRO A 299 1.84 8.40 -6.33
N MET A 300 1.98 7.29 -5.60
CA MET A 300 0.88 6.51 -5.05
C MET A 300 1.04 6.42 -3.52
N VAL A 301 -0.01 6.04 -2.80
CA VAL A 301 0.02 5.73 -1.37
C VAL A 301 -0.12 4.23 -1.20
N GLY A 302 1.02 3.52 -1.11
CA GLY A 302 1.05 2.05 -1.05
C GLY A 302 0.55 1.50 0.27
N GLU A 303 0.65 2.30 1.36
CA GLU A 303 0.12 1.89 2.66
C GLU A 303 -0.46 3.05 3.46
N TRP A 304 -1.62 2.81 4.06
CA TRP A 304 -2.29 3.69 5.01
C TRP A 304 -3.33 2.93 5.83
N SER A 305 -3.75 3.46 6.98
CA SER A 305 -4.79 2.86 7.82
C SER A 305 -5.64 3.91 8.53
N LEU A 306 -6.61 3.47 9.34
CA LEU A 306 -7.40 4.35 10.20
C LEU A 306 -6.85 4.43 11.62
N SER A 307 -5.71 3.79 11.90
CA SER A 307 -5.12 3.81 13.23
C SER A 307 -4.61 5.20 13.60
N LEU A 308 -5.00 5.64 14.79
CA LEU A 308 -4.57 6.89 15.40
C LEU A 308 -3.95 6.62 16.79
N PRO A 309 -3.06 7.50 17.27
CA PRO A 309 -2.54 7.38 18.62
C PRO A 309 -3.66 7.40 19.67
N HIS A 310 -3.53 6.62 20.72
CA HIS A 310 -4.53 6.50 21.80
C HIS A 310 -4.98 7.87 22.35
N LYS A 311 -4.09 8.83 22.47
CA LYS A 311 -4.42 10.19 22.95
C LYS A 311 -5.43 10.91 22.07
N ALA A 312 -5.44 10.67 20.76
CA ALA A 312 -6.40 11.27 19.84
C ALA A 312 -7.85 10.90 20.18
N MET A 313 -8.05 9.75 20.81
CA MET A 313 -9.36 9.20 21.18
C MET A 313 -9.66 9.34 22.68
N SER A 314 -8.67 9.78 23.49
CA SER A 314 -8.81 9.86 24.95
C SER A 314 -9.85 10.87 25.37
N GLY A 315 -10.75 10.48 26.27
CA GLY A 315 -11.82 11.33 26.80
C GLY A 315 -13.03 11.51 25.87
N LEU A 316 -13.03 10.86 24.70
CA LEU A 316 -14.16 10.89 23.77
C LEU A 316 -15.18 9.79 24.11
N SER A 317 -16.46 10.09 23.91
CA SER A 317 -17.51 9.05 23.89
C SER A 317 -17.36 8.17 22.64
N SER A 318 -17.97 6.98 22.65
CA SER A 318 -17.96 6.07 21.50
C SER A 318 -18.43 6.76 20.19
N LEU A 319 -19.51 7.55 20.26
CA LEU A 319 -20.01 8.31 19.10
C LEU A 319 -18.99 9.34 18.58
N GLN A 320 -18.28 10.02 19.50
CA GLN A 320 -17.23 10.98 19.13
C GLN A 320 -16.03 10.28 18.50
N MET A 321 -15.61 9.13 19.06
CA MET A 321 -14.53 8.31 18.47
C MET A 321 -14.89 7.88 17.05
N GLU A 322 -16.09 7.35 16.82
CA GLU A 322 -16.57 7.00 15.48
C GLU A 322 -16.62 8.19 14.53
N SER A 323 -17.03 9.36 15.02
CA SER A 323 -17.07 10.60 14.21
C SER A 323 -15.66 11.04 13.80
N VAL A 324 -14.68 10.97 14.70
CA VAL A 324 -13.26 11.25 14.42
C VAL A 324 -12.72 10.25 13.39
N THR A 325 -12.97 8.95 13.59
CA THR A 325 -12.49 7.90 12.68
C THR A 325 -13.04 8.08 11.26
N ARG A 326 -14.34 8.36 11.11
CA ARG A 326 -14.96 8.64 9.79
C ARG A 326 -14.41 9.91 9.15
N GLY A 327 -14.26 10.98 9.94
CA GLY A 327 -13.64 12.21 9.46
C GLY A 327 -12.21 12.01 8.98
N TYR A 328 -11.43 11.22 9.73
CA TYR A 328 -10.06 10.86 9.38
C TYR A 328 -9.99 10.01 8.10
N ALA A 329 -10.88 9.03 7.97
CA ALA A 329 -11.01 8.24 6.75
C ALA A 329 -11.30 9.10 5.52
N GLY A 330 -12.31 9.99 5.63
CA GLY A 330 -12.67 10.90 4.54
C GLY A 330 -11.55 11.85 4.15
N ALA A 331 -10.85 12.44 5.14
CA ALA A 331 -9.71 13.33 4.89
C ALA A 331 -8.58 12.62 4.14
N GLN A 332 -8.24 11.38 4.51
CA GLN A 332 -7.24 10.58 3.84
C GLN A 332 -7.65 10.23 2.40
N LEU A 333 -8.86 9.70 2.21
CA LEU A 333 -9.37 9.33 0.88
C LEU A 333 -9.37 10.51 -0.08
N LEU A 334 -9.86 11.70 0.34
CA LEU A 334 -9.86 12.91 -0.49
C LEU A 334 -8.46 13.30 -0.96
N ASN A 335 -7.45 13.12 -0.12
CA ASN A 335 -6.07 13.42 -0.51
C ASN A 335 -5.49 12.36 -1.44
N TYR A 336 -5.70 11.07 -1.12
CA TYR A 336 -5.11 9.97 -1.87
C TYR A 336 -5.74 9.79 -3.25
N GLU A 337 -7.00 10.21 -3.44
CA GLU A 337 -7.62 10.32 -4.75
C GLU A 337 -6.88 11.26 -5.73
N ALA A 338 -5.99 12.10 -5.24
CA ALA A 338 -5.15 12.94 -6.10
C ALA A 338 -3.89 12.26 -6.63
N THR A 339 -3.57 11.07 -6.11
CA THR A 339 -2.41 10.27 -6.52
C THR A 339 -2.78 9.26 -7.61
N ARG A 340 -1.80 8.48 -8.09
CA ARG A 340 -2.04 7.40 -9.07
C ARG A 340 -2.80 6.23 -8.48
N GLY A 341 -2.81 6.08 -7.16
CA GLY A 341 -3.56 5.04 -6.48
C GLY A 341 -3.27 5.03 -4.99
N TRP A 342 -4.05 4.26 -4.27
CA TRP A 342 -3.85 4.02 -2.85
C TRP A 342 -4.21 2.58 -2.47
N PHE A 343 -3.55 2.05 -1.43
CA PHE A 343 -3.76 0.71 -0.91
C PHE A 343 -3.84 0.75 0.62
N PHE A 344 -4.96 0.32 1.18
CA PHE A 344 -5.15 0.27 2.63
C PHE A 344 -4.35 -0.88 3.24
N TRP A 345 -3.68 -0.65 4.36
CA TRP A 345 -3.02 -1.68 5.13
C TRP A 345 -3.88 -2.07 6.33
N SER A 346 -4.50 -3.25 6.33
CA SER A 346 -4.46 -4.34 5.37
C SER A 346 -5.89 -4.82 5.09
N TYR A 347 -6.10 -5.68 4.09
CA TYR A 347 -7.42 -6.19 3.75
C TYR A 347 -8.12 -6.83 4.95
N LYS A 348 -7.42 -7.72 5.68
CA LYS A 348 -7.90 -8.29 6.93
C LYS A 348 -6.77 -8.69 7.88
N LEU A 349 -7.12 -8.80 9.15
CA LEU A 349 -6.32 -9.34 10.24
C LEU A 349 -7.12 -10.45 10.93
N GLU A 350 -6.49 -11.24 11.81
CA GLU A 350 -7.20 -12.19 12.69
C GLU A 350 -8.17 -11.47 13.63
N GLN A 351 -7.77 -10.29 14.13
CA GLN A 351 -8.62 -9.50 15.04
C GLN A 351 -9.12 -8.22 14.37
N PRO A 352 -10.40 -7.84 14.58
CA PRO A 352 -10.96 -6.60 14.08
C PRO A 352 -10.26 -5.37 14.70
N SER A 353 -9.89 -4.40 13.84
CA SER A 353 -9.27 -3.13 14.27
C SER A 353 -9.33 -2.08 13.17
N GLU A 354 -8.77 -0.90 13.42
CA GLU A 354 -8.58 0.19 12.46
C GLU A 354 -7.59 -0.15 11.34
N TRP A 355 -6.91 -1.28 11.43
CA TRP A 355 -6.02 -1.85 10.43
C TRP A 355 -6.70 -2.87 9.51
N HIS A 356 -7.90 -3.32 9.85
CA HIS A 356 -8.66 -4.34 9.13
C HIS A 356 -9.66 -3.68 8.19
N PHE A 357 -9.35 -3.55 6.90
CA PHE A 357 -10.15 -2.83 5.91
C PHE A 357 -11.62 -3.28 5.88
N ARG A 358 -11.84 -4.58 5.77
CA ARG A 358 -13.19 -5.13 5.72
C ARG A 358 -14.00 -4.77 6.98
N HIS A 359 -13.38 -4.86 8.16
CA HIS A 359 -14.01 -4.41 9.40
C HIS A 359 -14.34 -2.92 9.39
N CYS A 360 -13.43 -2.06 8.88
CA CYS A 360 -13.66 -0.63 8.77
C CYS A 360 -14.85 -0.30 7.86
N VAL A 361 -15.02 -1.06 6.78
CA VAL A 361 -16.21 -0.95 5.88
C VAL A 361 -17.47 -1.42 6.60
N GLU A 362 -17.44 -2.58 7.25
CA GLU A 362 -18.58 -3.14 8.00
C GLU A 362 -19.01 -2.23 9.18
N ARG A 363 -18.08 -1.51 9.79
CA ARG A 363 -18.34 -0.48 10.82
C ARG A 363 -18.87 0.84 10.24
N GLY A 364 -18.85 1.02 8.93
CA GLY A 364 -19.20 2.28 8.27
C GLY A 364 -18.18 3.40 8.56
N TRP A 365 -16.94 3.07 8.91
CA TRP A 365 -15.84 4.03 9.02
C TRP A 365 -15.29 4.39 7.65
N LEU A 366 -15.33 3.46 6.72
CA LEU A 366 -15.03 3.63 5.31
C LEU A 366 -16.32 3.48 4.47
N PRO A 367 -16.36 4.03 3.25
CA PRO A 367 -17.43 3.78 2.31
C PRO A 367 -17.65 2.29 2.05
N SER A 368 -18.89 1.90 1.74
CA SER A 368 -19.22 0.52 1.35
C SER A 368 -19.00 0.26 -0.15
N ASP A 369 -18.84 1.32 -0.94
CA ASP A 369 -18.62 1.26 -2.38
C ASP A 369 -17.56 2.31 -2.81
N PHE A 370 -16.54 1.85 -3.50
CA PHE A 370 -15.42 2.65 -4.04
C PHE A 370 -15.47 2.74 -5.58
N SER A 371 -16.55 2.29 -6.21
CA SER A 371 -16.77 2.39 -7.66
C SER A 371 -17.19 3.81 -8.05
N VAL A 372 -16.26 4.74 -8.15
CA VAL A 372 -16.53 6.12 -8.56
C VAL A 372 -16.02 6.37 -9.98
#